data_7d4e1762d1831ba1b0aaafa993a88fbd
#
_entry.id   7d4e1762d1831ba1b0aaafa993a88fbd
#
_cell.length_a   1.000
_cell.length_b   1.000
_cell.length_c   1.000
_cell.angle_alpha   90.00
_cell.angle_beta   90.00
_cell.angle_gamma   90.00
#
_symmetry.space_group_name_H-M   'P 1'
#
loop_
_entity.id
_entity.type
_entity.pdbx_description
1 polymer ?
#
loop_
_entity_poly.entity_id
_entity_poly.type
_entity_poly.pdbx_seq_one_letter_code
_entity_poly.pdbx_strand_id
1 'polypeptide(L)'
;LNDLIAMGRAPTKALRLSLSRMLRADSEVYRRDRGIARRILVPMSGAELVVPCEIGDYTDFYASVHHATNVGSMFRPDNPLLPNYKWVPIGYHGRASSIVVSGTPVRRPRGQIRDDATSSPVLGPTRRLDYEIEVGAVVGSGNALGSPVSLGTAEHHLFGVCLVNDWTARDVQSWEYQPLGPFLAKNFATTVSP
;
A
#
# COMPACT_ATOMS: atom_id res chain seq x y z
N LEU A 1 10.70 10.57 -7.22
CA LEU A 1 10.52 9.68 -8.40
C LEU A 1 9.39 10.11 -9.34
N ASN A 2 8.55 11.07 -8.99
CA ASN A 2 7.38 11.45 -9.81
C ASN A 2 7.74 11.80 -11.26
N ASP A 3 8.81 12.57 -11.50
CA ASP A 3 9.26 12.90 -12.86
C ASP A 3 9.67 11.65 -13.66
N LEU A 4 10.34 10.69 -12.99
CA LEU A 4 10.69 9.41 -13.62
C LEU A 4 9.45 8.59 -13.95
N ILE A 5 8.48 8.55 -13.04
CA ILE A 5 7.19 7.88 -13.24
C ILE A 5 6.45 8.49 -14.42
N ALA A 6 6.46 9.83 -14.54
CA ALA A 6 5.80 10.57 -15.62
C ALA A 6 6.44 10.31 -17.01
N MET A 7 7.68 9.86 -17.07
CA MET A 7 8.30 9.46 -18.35
C MET A 7 7.67 8.22 -18.99
N GLY A 8 6.89 7.47 -18.23
CA GLY A 8 6.20 6.28 -18.69
C GLY A 8 7.07 5.02 -18.69
N ARG A 9 6.47 3.91 -19.14
CA ARG A 9 7.02 2.56 -19.00
C ARG A 9 8.33 2.31 -19.75
N ALA A 10 8.47 2.80 -20.98
CA ALA A 10 9.63 2.48 -21.81
C ALA A 10 10.94 3.05 -21.23
N PRO A 11 11.07 4.34 -20.88
CA PRO A 11 12.24 4.88 -20.22
C PRO A 11 12.52 4.26 -18.86
N THR A 12 11.50 4.02 -18.03
CA THR A 12 11.67 3.42 -16.70
C THR A 12 12.18 1.99 -16.78
N LYS A 13 11.67 1.20 -17.74
CA LYS A 13 12.16 -0.16 -18.01
C LYS A 13 13.63 -0.14 -18.48
N ALA A 14 13.98 0.79 -19.38
CA ALA A 14 15.35 0.93 -19.88
C ALA A 14 16.30 1.29 -18.74
N LEU A 15 15.94 2.24 -17.87
CA LEU A 15 16.71 2.60 -16.68
C LEU A 15 16.90 1.41 -15.76
N ARG A 16 15.80 0.70 -15.39
CA ARG A 16 15.85 -0.49 -14.55
C ARG A 16 16.81 -1.56 -15.10
N LEU A 17 16.74 -1.83 -16.40
CA LEU A 17 17.63 -2.80 -17.05
C LEU A 17 19.09 -2.35 -17.00
N SER A 18 19.36 -1.06 -17.21
CA SER A 18 20.70 -0.49 -17.13
C SER A 18 21.27 -0.61 -15.73
N LEU A 19 20.49 -0.23 -14.71
CA LEU A 19 20.88 -0.37 -13.31
C LEU A 19 21.10 -1.83 -12.93
N SER A 20 20.19 -2.74 -13.32
CA SER A 20 20.34 -4.16 -13.04
C SER A 20 21.64 -4.74 -13.64
N ARG A 21 21.96 -4.39 -14.89
CA ARG A 21 23.21 -4.83 -15.54
C ARG A 21 24.45 -4.24 -14.86
N MET A 22 24.38 -2.99 -14.46
CA MET A 22 25.48 -2.31 -13.79
C MET A 22 25.76 -2.86 -12.40
N LEU A 23 24.68 -3.18 -11.64
CA LEU A 23 24.77 -3.61 -10.23
C LEU A 23 24.97 -5.12 -10.05
N ARG A 24 25.02 -5.91 -11.11
CA ARG A 24 25.31 -7.35 -11.00
C ARG A 24 26.73 -7.58 -10.50
N ALA A 25 26.92 -8.60 -9.67
CA ALA A 25 28.23 -8.97 -9.13
C ALA A 25 29.28 -9.30 -10.20
N ASP A 26 28.83 -9.83 -11.35
CA ASP A 26 29.67 -10.15 -12.51
C ASP A 26 29.80 -9.00 -13.53
N SER A 27 29.31 -7.81 -13.20
CA SER A 27 29.34 -6.65 -14.08
C SER A 27 30.76 -6.25 -14.45
N GLU A 28 31.02 -6.00 -15.74
CA GLU A 28 32.27 -5.42 -16.20
C GLU A 28 32.57 -4.04 -15.62
N VAL A 29 31.54 -3.28 -15.26
CA VAL A 29 31.68 -1.97 -14.61
C VAL A 29 32.42 -2.12 -13.28
N TYR A 30 32.07 -3.11 -12.47
CA TYR A 30 32.78 -3.41 -11.22
C TYR A 30 34.18 -3.99 -11.44
N ARG A 31 34.37 -4.75 -12.51
CA ARG A 31 35.67 -5.33 -12.83
C ARG A 31 36.69 -4.25 -13.28
N ARG A 32 36.20 -3.24 -14.04
CA ARG A 32 37.04 -2.15 -14.58
C ARG A 32 37.32 -1.05 -13.57
N ASP A 33 36.34 -0.68 -12.77
CA ASP A 33 36.47 0.39 -11.78
C ASP A 33 35.75 0.01 -10.45
N ARG A 34 36.50 -0.56 -9.51
CA ARG A 34 36.03 -0.85 -8.18
C ARG A 34 35.63 0.39 -7.37
N GLY A 35 36.13 1.57 -7.78
CA GLY A 35 35.76 2.85 -7.14
C GLY A 35 34.35 3.30 -7.48
N ILE A 36 33.79 2.89 -8.62
CA ILE A 36 32.43 3.22 -9.02
C ILE A 36 31.41 2.70 -7.99
N ALA A 37 31.56 1.45 -7.54
CA ALA A 37 30.68 0.87 -6.55
C ALA A 37 30.60 1.73 -5.27
N ARG A 38 31.75 2.22 -4.80
CA ARG A 38 31.83 3.07 -3.59
C ARG A 38 31.15 4.43 -3.78
N ARG A 39 31.06 4.91 -5.02
CA ARG A 39 30.42 6.21 -5.33
C ARG A 39 28.92 6.10 -5.50
N ILE A 40 28.40 4.96 -5.98
CA ILE A 40 26.98 4.78 -6.33
C ILE A 40 26.20 3.94 -5.30
N LEU A 41 26.88 3.16 -4.47
CA LEU A 41 26.25 2.35 -3.44
C LEU A 41 26.45 3.01 -2.08
N VAL A 42 25.35 3.24 -1.39
CA VAL A 42 25.34 3.78 -0.03
C VAL A 42 24.92 2.64 0.91
N PRO A 43 25.67 2.42 2.02
CA PRO A 43 25.23 1.48 3.04
C PRO A 43 23.85 1.85 3.58
N MET A 44 22.94 0.88 3.69
CA MET A 44 21.59 1.14 4.22
C MET A 44 21.58 1.81 5.59
N SER A 45 22.55 1.48 6.44
CA SER A 45 22.69 2.09 7.77
C SER A 45 23.02 3.59 7.76
N GLY A 46 23.51 4.11 6.63
CA GLY A 46 23.80 5.52 6.44
C GLY A 46 22.81 6.24 5.51
N ALA A 47 21.77 5.57 5.05
CA ALA A 47 20.78 6.14 4.15
C ALA A 47 19.57 6.65 4.93
N GLU A 48 19.16 7.88 4.65
CA GLU A 48 17.85 8.39 5.07
C GLU A 48 16.82 7.99 4.02
N LEU A 49 15.85 7.18 4.45
CA LEU A 49 14.78 6.70 3.57
C LEU A 49 13.58 7.63 3.64
N VAL A 50 12.97 7.88 2.49
CA VAL A 50 11.79 8.73 2.36
C VAL A 50 10.69 7.99 1.60
N VAL A 51 9.46 8.49 1.67
CA VAL A 51 8.38 7.99 0.81
C VAL A 51 8.82 8.15 -0.65
N PRO A 52 8.80 7.08 -1.47
CA PRO A 52 9.48 7.05 -2.77
C PRO A 52 8.90 8.01 -3.81
N CYS A 53 7.66 8.44 -3.65
CA CYS A 53 7.01 9.39 -4.54
C CYS A 53 5.93 10.18 -3.79
N GLU A 54 5.53 11.31 -4.33
CA GLU A 54 4.33 12.01 -3.89
C GLU A 54 3.11 11.19 -4.31
N ILE A 55 2.27 10.84 -3.35
CA ILE A 55 1.10 9.99 -3.54
C ILE A 55 -0.14 10.90 -3.51
N GLY A 56 -0.83 11.01 -4.65
CA GLY A 56 -2.04 11.82 -4.77
C GLY A 56 -3.26 11.15 -4.15
N ASP A 57 -3.44 9.87 -4.47
CA ASP A 57 -4.57 9.06 -4.04
C ASP A 57 -4.12 7.68 -3.58
N TYR A 58 -4.91 7.09 -2.70
CA TYR A 58 -4.70 5.73 -2.21
C TYR A 58 -6.04 5.01 -2.14
N THR A 59 -6.09 3.84 -2.76
CA THR A 59 -7.25 2.95 -2.69
C THR A 59 -6.78 1.58 -2.24
N ASP A 60 -7.40 1.05 -1.21
CA ASP A 60 -7.16 -0.29 -0.73
C ASP A 60 -8.22 -1.23 -1.27
N PHE A 61 -7.78 -2.40 -1.77
CA PHE A 61 -8.65 -3.41 -2.36
C PHE A 61 -8.60 -4.71 -1.59
N TYR A 62 -9.77 -5.22 -1.25
CA TYR A 62 -9.96 -6.53 -0.63
C TYR A 62 -9.86 -7.64 -1.69
N ALA A 63 -8.66 -7.79 -2.29
CA ALA A 63 -8.46 -8.53 -3.54
C ALA A 63 -8.21 -10.03 -3.36
N SER A 64 -7.71 -10.48 -2.18
CA SER A 64 -7.40 -11.88 -1.95
C SER A 64 -8.65 -12.71 -1.64
N VAL A 65 -9.05 -13.59 -2.57
CA VAL A 65 -10.20 -14.49 -2.36
C VAL A 65 -9.99 -15.41 -1.16
N HIS A 66 -8.77 -15.83 -0.89
CA HIS A 66 -8.44 -16.68 0.25
C HIS A 66 -8.66 -15.93 1.57
N HIS A 67 -8.13 -14.72 1.67
CA HIS A 67 -8.33 -13.86 2.83
C HIS A 67 -9.83 -13.54 3.03
N ALA A 68 -10.52 -13.13 1.97
CA ALA A 68 -11.94 -12.82 2.01
C ALA A 68 -12.80 -14.03 2.45
N THR A 69 -12.43 -15.23 1.99
CA THR A 69 -13.10 -16.47 2.41
C THR A 69 -12.85 -16.75 3.89
N ASN A 70 -11.61 -16.66 4.35
CA ASN A 70 -11.25 -16.92 5.74
C ASN A 70 -11.97 -15.97 6.70
N VAL A 71 -11.91 -14.67 6.42
CA VAL A 71 -12.59 -13.65 7.22
C VAL A 71 -14.12 -13.84 7.13
N GLY A 72 -14.65 -14.04 5.93
CA GLY A 72 -16.07 -14.24 5.71
C GLY A 72 -16.63 -15.44 6.46
N SER A 73 -15.86 -16.54 6.54
CA SER A 73 -16.26 -17.75 7.26
C SER A 73 -16.47 -17.54 8.77
N MET A 74 -15.80 -16.55 9.37
CA MET A 74 -16.03 -16.19 10.78
C MET A 74 -17.40 -15.55 11.03
N PHE A 75 -18.00 -14.94 10.02
CA PHE A 75 -19.27 -14.20 10.13
C PHE A 75 -20.41 -14.87 9.35
N ARG A 76 -20.09 -15.60 8.30
CA ARG A 76 -21.03 -16.23 7.36
C ARG A 76 -20.49 -17.61 6.93
N PRO A 77 -20.43 -18.60 7.81
CA PRO A 77 -19.79 -19.89 7.53
C PRO A 77 -20.34 -20.61 6.28
N ASP A 78 -21.65 -20.51 6.03
CA ASP A 78 -22.28 -21.16 4.89
C ASP A 78 -22.05 -20.43 3.56
N ASN A 79 -21.88 -19.10 3.61
CA ASN A 79 -21.64 -18.25 2.44
C ASN A 79 -20.59 -17.16 2.77
N PRO A 80 -19.31 -17.52 2.82
CA PRO A 80 -18.27 -16.60 3.27
C PRO A 80 -18.11 -15.37 2.38
N LEU A 81 -18.23 -15.52 1.08
CA LEU A 81 -18.10 -14.42 0.13
C LEU A 81 -19.43 -13.73 -0.15
N LEU A 82 -19.42 -12.42 -0.23
CA LEU A 82 -20.56 -11.66 -0.72
C LEU A 82 -20.84 -12.02 -2.19
N PRO A 83 -22.12 -12.01 -2.64
CA PRO A 83 -22.46 -12.44 -4.00
C PRO A 83 -21.78 -11.63 -5.11
N ASN A 84 -21.43 -10.38 -4.84
CA ASN A 84 -20.74 -9.49 -5.77
C ASN A 84 -19.20 -9.51 -5.65
N TYR A 85 -18.64 -10.26 -4.71
CA TYR A 85 -17.18 -10.22 -4.42
C TYR A 85 -16.32 -10.51 -5.65
N LYS A 86 -16.72 -11.48 -6.48
CA LYS A 86 -15.94 -11.86 -7.68
C LYS A 86 -16.23 -10.97 -8.90
N TRP A 87 -17.13 -10.01 -8.78
CA TRP A 87 -17.60 -9.19 -9.89
C TRP A 87 -17.25 -7.71 -9.75
N VAL A 88 -17.24 -7.23 -8.52
CA VAL A 88 -16.96 -5.84 -8.20
C VAL A 88 -15.65 -5.77 -7.41
N PRO A 89 -14.69 -4.90 -7.79
CA PRO A 89 -13.52 -4.66 -6.96
C PRO A 89 -13.96 -3.99 -5.65
N ILE A 90 -13.95 -4.77 -4.58
CA ILE A 90 -14.31 -4.26 -3.25
C ILE A 90 -13.09 -3.56 -2.65
N GLY A 91 -13.27 -2.32 -2.28
CA GLY A 91 -12.20 -1.50 -1.72
C GLY A 91 -12.75 -0.22 -1.10
N TYR A 92 -11.85 0.59 -0.57
CA TYR A 92 -12.17 1.91 -0.03
C TYR A 92 -11.05 2.90 -0.36
N HIS A 93 -11.38 4.19 -0.38
CA HIS A 93 -10.38 5.25 -0.46
C HIS A 93 -9.66 5.41 0.86
N GLY A 94 -8.35 5.12 0.85
CA GLY A 94 -7.48 5.36 1.98
C GLY A 94 -7.05 6.83 2.08
N ARG A 95 -6.38 7.14 3.17
CA ARG A 95 -5.84 8.48 3.43
C ARG A 95 -4.41 8.59 2.89
N ALA A 96 -4.24 9.17 1.69
CA ALA A 96 -2.91 9.39 1.10
C ALA A 96 -2.02 10.29 1.97
N SER A 97 -2.58 11.28 2.65
CA SER A 97 -1.83 12.25 3.45
C SER A 97 -1.23 11.70 4.75
N SER A 98 -1.56 10.47 5.15
CA SER A 98 -0.99 9.80 6.33
C SER A 98 -0.11 8.60 5.97
N ILE A 99 0.31 8.49 4.71
CA ILE A 99 1.30 7.50 4.28
C ILE A 99 2.68 7.95 4.75
N VAL A 100 3.38 7.05 5.44
CA VAL A 100 4.71 7.28 6.00
C VAL A 100 5.67 6.18 5.58
N VAL A 101 6.97 6.49 5.57
CA VAL A 101 8.00 5.49 5.24
C VAL A 101 8.28 4.57 6.43
N SER A 102 8.77 3.37 6.14
CA SER A 102 9.23 2.39 7.15
C SER A 102 10.22 3.04 8.14
N GLY A 103 10.07 2.72 9.42
CA GLY A 103 10.85 3.29 10.52
C GLY A 103 10.20 4.52 11.17
N THR A 104 9.17 5.11 10.56
CA THR A 104 8.41 6.20 11.17
C THR A 104 7.56 5.67 12.33
N PRO A 105 7.69 6.22 13.56
CA PRO A 105 6.85 5.82 14.67
C PRO A 105 5.37 6.12 14.42
N VAL A 106 4.51 5.13 14.66
CA VAL A 106 3.06 5.26 14.53
C VAL A 106 2.44 5.47 15.90
N ARG A 107 1.73 6.61 16.05
CA ARG A 107 1.02 6.91 17.29
C ARG A 107 -0.29 6.12 17.36
N ARG A 108 -0.53 5.47 18.52
CA ARG A 108 -1.82 4.79 18.79
C ARG A 108 -2.98 5.77 18.60
N PRO A 109 -3.94 5.49 17.72
CA PRO A 109 -5.05 6.41 17.44
C PRO A 109 -6.09 6.40 18.56
N ARG A 110 -6.90 7.44 18.57
CA ARG A 110 -8.10 7.56 19.40
C ARG A 110 -9.31 7.61 18.49
N GLY A 111 -10.39 6.98 18.91
CA GLY A 111 -11.64 6.96 18.16
C GLY A 111 -12.82 6.60 19.06
N GLN A 112 -14.00 6.51 18.48
CA GLN A 112 -15.15 5.98 19.17
C GLN A 112 -15.07 4.46 19.26
N ILE A 113 -15.21 3.93 20.46
CA ILE A 113 -15.17 2.51 20.76
C ILE A 113 -16.47 2.14 21.47
N ARG A 114 -17.08 1.03 21.08
CA ARG A 114 -18.25 0.49 21.73
C ARG A 114 -18.00 -0.94 22.18
N ASP A 115 -18.16 -1.20 23.46
CA ASP A 115 -17.84 -2.50 24.06
C ASP A 115 -18.89 -3.58 23.79
N ASP A 116 -20.15 -3.17 23.75
CA ASP A 116 -21.29 -4.05 23.44
C ASP A 116 -22.38 -3.30 22.67
N ALA A 117 -23.36 -4.05 22.14
CA ALA A 117 -24.42 -3.49 21.30
C ALA A 117 -25.37 -2.54 22.06
N THR A 118 -25.35 -2.56 23.38
CA THR A 118 -26.29 -1.79 24.25
C THR A 118 -25.64 -0.54 24.83
N SER A 119 -24.30 -0.48 24.85
CA SER A 119 -23.57 0.67 25.39
C SER A 119 -23.50 1.83 24.39
N SER A 120 -23.43 3.05 24.93
CA SER A 120 -23.05 4.22 24.12
C SER A 120 -21.56 4.18 23.80
N PRO A 121 -21.13 4.65 22.61
CA PRO A 121 -19.72 4.70 22.27
C PRO A 121 -18.98 5.71 23.16
N VAL A 122 -17.72 5.40 23.47
CA VAL A 122 -16.82 6.28 24.22
C VAL A 122 -15.61 6.64 23.39
N LEU A 123 -15.12 7.87 23.51
CA LEU A 123 -13.90 8.31 22.84
C LEU A 123 -12.66 7.91 23.65
N GLY A 124 -11.81 7.06 23.09
CA GLY A 124 -10.62 6.58 23.78
C GLY A 124 -9.51 6.12 22.82
N PRO A 125 -8.33 5.79 23.35
CA PRO A 125 -7.28 5.15 22.56
C PRO A 125 -7.73 3.75 22.16
N THR A 126 -7.43 3.35 20.92
CA THR A 126 -7.71 1.96 20.50
C THR A 126 -7.04 0.95 21.44
N ARG A 127 -7.77 -0.09 21.79
CA ARG A 127 -7.29 -1.24 22.58
C ARG A 127 -6.87 -2.41 21.68
N ARG A 128 -7.20 -2.35 20.38
CA ARG A 128 -6.97 -3.41 19.40
C ARG A 128 -6.26 -2.85 18.17
N LEU A 129 -5.03 -2.36 18.37
CA LEU A 129 -4.17 -1.96 17.26
C LEU A 129 -3.60 -3.22 16.60
N ASP A 130 -3.77 -3.31 15.29
CA ASP A 130 -3.35 -4.45 14.46
C ASP A 130 -2.57 -3.95 13.25
N TYR A 131 -1.89 -4.86 12.55
CA TYR A 131 -1.17 -4.60 11.32
C TYR A 131 -1.71 -5.47 10.19
N GLU A 132 -1.64 -4.97 8.96
CA GLU A 132 -2.00 -5.71 7.76
C GLU A 132 -0.85 -5.60 6.76
N ILE A 133 -0.18 -6.73 6.47
CA ILE A 133 0.93 -6.75 5.51
C ILE A 133 0.38 -6.99 4.12
N GLU A 134 0.66 -6.07 3.23
CA GLU A 134 0.08 -5.98 1.90
C GLU A 134 1.13 -5.67 0.84
N VAL A 135 0.73 -5.78 -0.42
CA VAL A 135 1.50 -5.32 -1.57
C VAL A 135 0.83 -4.07 -2.15
N GLY A 136 1.54 -2.96 -2.11
CA GLY A 136 1.12 -1.73 -2.77
C GLY A 136 1.58 -1.71 -4.22
N ALA A 137 0.68 -1.35 -5.12
CA ALA A 137 0.99 -1.10 -6.52
C ALA A 137 1.07 0.41 -6.76
N VAL A 138 2.22 0.89 -7.19
CA VAL A 138 2.40 2.31 -7.56
C VAL A 138 1.93 2.50 -8.99
N VAL A 139 0.85 3.25 -9.15
CA VAL A 139 0.30 3.61 -10.46
C VAL A 139 1.06 4.82 -10.99
N GLY A 140 1.57 4.69 -12.20
CA GLY A 140 2.29 5.76 -12.91
C GLY A 140 1.36 6.63 -13.74
N SER A 141 1.45 6.49 -15.08
CA SER A 141 0.59 7.24 -15.98
C SER A 141 -0.87 6.79 -15.84
N GLY A 142 -1.76 7.72 -15.55
CA GLY A 142 -3.20 7.48 -15.51
C GLY A 142 -3.81 7.32 -16.91
N ASN A 143 -5.10 7.04 -16.95
CA ASN A 143 -5.94 7.03 -18.14
C ASN A 143 -6.70 8.36 -18.26
N ALA A 144 -7.22 8.65 -19.42
CA ALA A 144 -8.11 9.79 -19.61
C ALA A 144 -9.39 9.60 -18.79
N LEU A 145 -9.89 10.68 -18.22
CA LEU A 145 -11.15 10.66 -17.45
C LEU A 145 -12.28 10.08 -18.30
N GLY A 146 -13.03 9.14 -17.74
CA GLY A 146 -14.12 8.45 -18.42
C GLY A 146 -13.69 7.31 -19.37
N SER A 147 -12.40 7.08 -19.55
CA SER A 147 -11.89 5.96 -20.36
C SER A 147 -11.48 4.79 -19.47
N PRO A 148 -12.00 3.58 -19.67
CA PRO A 148 -11.60 2.42 -18.87
C PRO A 148 -10.19 1.94 -19.26
N VAL A 149 -9.49 1.36 -18.30
CA VAL A 149 -8.24 0.63 -18.55
C VAL A 149 -8.57 -0.83 -18.82
N SER A 150 -8.18 -1.35 -19.98
CA SER A 150 -8.38 -2.76 -20.30
C SER A 150 -7.43 -3.66 -19.50
N LEU A 151 -7.85 -4.88 -19.20
CA LEU A 151 -7.01 -5.85 -18.52
C LEU A 151 -5.68 -6.10 -19.27
N GLY A 152 -5.74 -6.17 -20.60
CA GLY A 152 -4.56 -6.39 -21.44
C GLY A 152 -3.54 -5.25 -21.44
N THR A 153 -3.94 -4.05 -21.00
CA THR A 153 -3.05 -2.87 -20.90
C THR A 153 -2.79 -2.42 -19.48
N ALA A 154 -3.46 -3.01 -18.49
CA ALA A 154 -3.40 -2.56 -17.10
C ALA A 154 -1.97 -2.49 -16.54
N GLU A 155 -1.13 -3.48 -16.87
CA GLU A 155 0.27 -3.49 -16.43
C GLU A 155 1.10 -2.32 -16.97
N HIS A 156 0.66 -1.64 -18.04
CA HIS A 156 1.36 -0.48 -18.58
C HIS A 156 1.23 0.76 -17.67
N HIS A 157 0.24 0.76 -16.81
CA HIS A 157 -0.01 1.82 -15.83
C HIS A 157 0.76 1.59 -14.52
N LEU A 158 1.33 0.41 -14.31
CA LEU A 158 2.09 0.12 -13.10
C LEU A 158 3.54 0.57 -13.25
N PHE A 159 3.99 1.37 -12.28
CA PHE A 159 5.40 1.76 -12.16
C PHE A 159 6.20 0.73 -11.36
N GLY A 160 5.68 0.28 -10.24
CA GLY A 160 6.34 -0.67 -9.37
C GLY A 160 5.44 -1.17 -8.24
N VAL A 161 6.05 -1.90 -7.33
CA VAL A 161 5.38 -2.41 -6.14
C VAL A 161 6.21 -2.10 -4.89
N CYS A 162 5.53 -1.94 -3.76
CA CYS A 162 6.13 -1.78 -2.45
C CYS A 162 5.43 -2.68 -1.43
N LEU A 163 6.03 -2.85 -0.26
CA LEU A 163 5.33 -3.43 0.88
C LEU A 163 4.55 -2.34 1.59
N VAL A 164 3.36 -2.70 2.04
CA VAL A 164 2.47 -1.82 2.78
C VAL A 164 2.12 -2.47 4.12
N ASN A 165 2.06 -1.67 5.16
CA ASN A 165 1.42 -2.04 6.40
C ASN A 165 0.23 -1.08 6.62
N ASP A 166 -0.98 -1.59 6.40
CA ASP A 166 -2.21 -0.86 6.67
C ASP A 166 -2.58 -1.02 8.15
N TRP A 167 -2.14 -0.07 8.97
CA TRP A 167 -2.41 -0.08 10.40
C TRP A 167 -3.89 0.05 10.68
N THR A 168 -4.40 -0.83 11.53
CA THR A 168 -5.85 -0.95 11.79
C THR A 168 -6.16 -0.87 13.28
N ALA A 169 -7.05 0.05 13.65
CA ALA A 169 -7.67 0.10 14.97
C ALA A 169 -8.96 -0.72 14.95
N ARG A 170 -8.89 -2.02 15.26
CA ARG A 170 -9.99 -2.98 15.05
C ARG A 170 -11.25 -2.66 15.83
N ASP A 171 -11.15 -2.15 17.03
CA ASP A 171 -12.30 -1.77 17.87
C ASP A 171 -12.99 -0.50 17.35
N VAL A 172 -12.23 0.45 16.82
CA VAL A 172 -12.77 1.63 16.13
C VAL A 172 -13.40 1.20 14.80
N GLN A 173 -12.72 0.34 14.03
CA GLN A 173 -13.22 -0.18 12.76
C GLN A 173 -14.57 -0.87 12.91
N SER A 174 -14.72 -1.74 13.91
CA SER A 174 -15.96 -2.50 14.11
C SER A 174 -17.17 -1.62 14.40
N TRP A 175 -16.96 -0.41 14.91
CA TRP A 175 -17.99 0.56 15.16
C TRP A 175 -18.31 1.43 13.94
N GLU A 176 -17.29 1.88 13.20
CA GLU A 176 -17.47 2.90 12.17
C GLU A 176 -17.63 2.38 10.73
N TYR A 177 -17.28 1.10 10.44
CA TYR A 177 -17.13 0.66 9.05
C TYR A 177 -18.43 0.64 8.24
N GLN A 178 -19.58 0.66 8.90
CA GLN A 178 -20.87 0.78 8.24
C GLN A 178 -21.45 2.18 8.45
N PRO A 179 -22.11 2.76 7.41
CA PRO A 179 -22.40 2.20 6.07
C PRO A 179 -21.36 2.48 5.00
N LEU A 180 -20.37 3.35 5.25
CA LEU A 180 -19.51 3.92 4.19
C LEU A 180 -18.08 3.36 4.17
N GLY A 181 -17.74 2.44 5.06
CA GLY A 181 -16.41 1.86 5.17
C GLY A 181 -15.56 2.49 6.29
N PRO A 182 -14.30 2.05 6.45
CA PRO A 182 -13.42 2.52 7.52
C PRO A 182 -12.92 3.95 7.24
N PHE A 183 -12.74 4.73 8.33
CA PHE A 183 -12.16 6.06 8.33
C PHE A 183 -11.07 6.20 9.40
N LEU A 184 -11.44 6.59 10.62
CA LEU A 184 -10.50 6.83 11.72
C LEU A 184 -9.72 5.57 12.12
N ALA A 185 -10.29 4.40 11.88
CA ALA A 185 -9.64 3.12 12.14
C ALA A 185 -8.41 2.87 11.25
N LYS A 186 -8.31 3.58 10.12
CA LYS A 186 -7.27 3.42 9.09
C LYS A 186 -6.48 4.70 8.83
N ASN A 187 -7.12 5.87 8.96
CA ASN A 187 -6.58 7.16 8.51
C ASN A 187 -5.43 7.71 9.36
N PHE A 188 -5.01 7.05 10.42
CA PHE A 188 -3.98 7.54 11.33
C PHE A 188 -2.56 7.25 10.85
N ALA A 189 -2.35 6.20 10.09
CA ALA A 189 -1.08 5.90 9.42
C ALA A 189 -1.22 4.73 8.45
N THR A 190 -0.47 4.79 7.35
CA THR A 190 -0.16 3.66 6.47
C THR A 190 1.33 3.67 6.23
N THR A 191 2.03 2.58 6.54
CA THR A 191 3.48 2.51 6.37
C THR A 191 3.83 1.84 5.04
N VAL A 192 4.70 2.47 4.25
CA VAL A 192 5.19 1.89 3.00
C VAL A 192 6.70 1.65 3.05
N SER A 193 7.17 0.62 2.34
CA SER A 193 8.59 0.44 2.12
C SER A 193 9.11 1.50 1.16
N PRO A 194 10.38 1.93 1.30
CA PRO A 194 10.99 2.90 0.40
C PRO A 194 11.21 2.36 -1.00
#